data_790e027a61ba027e19a8cb24834bedd2
#
_entry.id   790e027a61ba027e19a8cb24834bedd2
#
_cell.length_a   1.000
_cell.length_b   1.000
_cell.length_c   1.000
_cell.angle_alpha   90.00
_cell.angle_beta   90.00
_cell.angle_gamma   90.00
#
_symmetry.space_group_name_H-M   'P 1'
#
loop_
_entity.id
_entity.type
_entity.pdbx_description
1 polymer ?
#
loop_
_entity_poly.entity_id
_entity_poly.type
_entity_poly.pdbx_seq_one_letter_code
_entity_poly.pdbx_strand_id
1 'polypeptide(L)'
;MKTHWKKTMNPNYLGAYALEPNQDLIVEITEVKTESVMNADGRNEECLVAHLKDQKPLIVNKTNAKAIAKVCGSNYIEDWKGKQIALYISNVKAFGELVEAIRVRTVPPKAKSKRKLNDDDFKKLVKAVSDGSYSLEDALSNFVLNDAQRSILLQA
;
A
#
# COMPACT_ATOMS: atom_id res chain seq x y z
N MET A 1 -4.02 -13.98 -20.62
CA MET A 1 -3.38 -13.26 -19.52
C MET A 1 -1.87 -13.15 -19.80
N LYS A 2 -1.32 -11.94 -19.84
CA LYS A 2 0.11 -11.74 -20.11
C LYS A 2 0.88 -11.67 -18.78
N THR A 3 1.87 -12.54 -18.60
CA THR A 3 2.73 -12.51 -17.41
C THR A 3 4.00 -11.74 -17.73
N HIS A 4 4.28 -10.69 -16.97
CA HIS A 4 5.52 -9.92 -17.12
C HIS A 4 6.71 -10.81 -16.75
N TRP A 5 7.74 -10.86 -17.60
CA TRP A 5 8.90 -11.73 -17.43
C TRP A 5 9.64 -11.57 -16.09
N LYS A 6 9.65 -10.37 -15.53
CA LYS A 6 10.24 -10.10 -14.20
C LYS A 6 9.55 -10.86 -13.08
N LYS A 7 8.28 -11.25 -13.24
CA LYS A 7 7.57 -12.11 -12.26
C LYS A 7 8.19 -13.50 -12.13
N THR A 8 8.86 -13.94 -13.17
CA THR A 8 9.50 -15.26 -13.21
C THR A 8 10.92 -15.26 -12.66
N MET A 9 11.53 -14.09 -12.50
CA MET A 9 12.94 -13.94 -12.09
C MET A 9 13.14 -13.97 -10.56
N ASN A 10 12.18 -13.49 -9.78
CA ASN A 10 12.23 -13.49 -8.31
C ASN A 10 10.87 -13.84 -7.71
N PRO A 11 10.44 -15.12 -7.79
CA PRO A 11 9.10 -15.52 -7.36
C PRO A 11 8.88 -15.39 -5.85
N ASN A 12 9.93 -15.28 -5.06
CA ASN A 12 9.88 -15.30 -3.59
C ASN A 12 9.80 -13.93 -2.93
N TYR A 13 10.08 -12.85 -3.68
CA TYR A 13 10.13 -11.49 -3.14
C TYR A 13 9.29 -10.51 -3.94
N LEU A 14 8.80 -9.48 -3.24
CA LEU A 14 8.00 -8.42 -3.85
C LEU A 14 8.88 -7.56 -4.77
N GLY A 15 8.50 -7.41 -6.03
CA GLY A 15 9.18 -6.59 -7.02
C GLY A 15 8.30 -5.44 -7.53
N ALA A 16 8.92 -4.44 -8.17
CA ALA A 16 8.21 -3.28 -8.74
C ALA A 16 7.09 -3.67 -9.71
N TYR A 17 7.23 -4.80 -10.40
CA TYR A 17 6.21 -5.35 -11.30
C TYR A 17 4.89 -5.72 -10.62
N ALA A 18 4.89 -5.87 -9.30
CA ALA A 18 3.69 -6.20 -8.52
C ALA A 18 2.85 -4.97 -8.14
N LEU A 19 3.40 -3.77 -8.34
CA LEU A 19 2.72 -2.53 -8.06
C LEU A 19 2.15 -1.92 -9.34
N GLU A 20 0.97 -1.30 -9.21
CA GLU A 20 0.37 -0.54 -10.30
C GLU A 20 1.03 0.83 -10.42
N PRO A 21 1.29 1.33 -11.65
CA PRO A 21 1.80 2.69 -11.86
C PRO A 21 0.86 3.74 -11.24
N ASN A 22 1.44 4.73 -10.58
CA ASN A 22 0.71 5.84 -9.95
C ASN A 22 -0.27 5.43 -8.84
N GLN A 23 -0.15 4.22 -8.31
CA GLN A 23 -0.99 3.73 -7.22
C GLN A 23 -0.09 3.21 -6.08
N ASP A 24 -0.36 3.68 -4.87
CA ASP A 24 0.35 3.20 -3.69
C ASP A 24 -0.24 1.86 -3.23
N LEU A 25 0.62 0.90 -2.90
CA LEU A 25 0.24 -0.36 -2.26
C LEU A 25 0.44 -0.23 -0.76
N ILE A 26 -0.65 -0.29 -0.01
CA ILE A 26 -0.60 -0.26 1.46
C ILE A 26 -0.43 -1.68 1.99
N VAL A 27 0.61 -1.89 2.78
CA VAL A 27 0.96 -3.19 3.36
C VAL A 27 1.22 -3.07 4.85
N GLU A 28 0.98 -4.16 5.57
CA GLU A 28 1.28 -4.26 7.00
C GLU A 28 2.51 -5.13 7.21
N ILE A 29 3.47 -4.64 8.00
CA ILE A 29 4.67 -5.39 8.35
C ILE A 29 4.31 -6.39 9.46
N THR A 30 4.51 -7.68 9.21
CA THR A 30 4.30 -8.74 10.20
C THR A 30 5.56 -9.08 10.96
N GLU A 31 6.70 -9.03 10.30
CA GLU A 31 8.01 -9.31 10.89
C GLU A 31 9.11 -8.70 10.02
N VAL A 32 10.20 -8.29 10.64
CA VAL A 32 11.42 -7.88 9.93
C VAL A 32 12.61 -8.63 10.50
N LYS A 33 13.38 -9.26 9.63
CA LYS A 33 14.57 -10.02 10.03
C LYS A 33 15.63 -10.01 8.92
N THR A 34 16.86 -10.33 9.30
CA THR A 34 17.94 -10.55 8.34
C THR A 34 17.84 -11.97 7.79
N GLU A 35 17.82 -12.10 6.48
CA GLU A 35 17.77 -13.37 5.78
C GLU A 35 18.85 -13.45 4.70
N SER A 36 19.31 -14.64 4.41
CA SER A 36 20.23 -14.90 3.30
C SER A 36 19.45 -14.95 1.99
N VAL A 37 19.77 -14.05 1.09
CA VAL A 37 19.12 -13.91 -0.22
C VAL A 37 20.15 -14.13 -1.32
N MET A 38 19.81 -14.94 -2.30
CA MET A 38 20.65 -15.14 -3.48
C MET A 38 20.54 -13.90 -4.39
N ASN A 39 21.66 -13.25 -4.64
CA ASN A 39 21.73 -12.12 -5.59
C ASN A 39 21.79 -12.61 -7.05
N ALA A 40 21.77 -11.66 -7.99
CA ALA A 40 21.83 -11.95 -9.42
C ALA A 40 23.12 -12.70 -9.85
N ASP A 41 24.18 -12.58 -9.09
CA ASP A 41 25.48 -13.25 -9.35
C ASP A 41 25.54 -14.67 -8.77
N GLY A 42 24.46 -15.16 -8.18
CA GLY A 42 24.37 -16.48 -7.56
C GLY A 42 25.04 -16.58 -6.20
N ARG A 43 25.40 -15.47 -5.58
CA ARG A 43 25.97 -15.41 -4.24
C ARG A 43 24.89 -15.13 -3.20
N ASN A 44 25.02 -15.75 -2.04
CA ASN A 44 24.16 -15.44 -0.91
C ASN A 44 24.64 -14.18 -0.20
N GLU A 45 23.74 -13.26 0.01
CA GLU A 45 23.98 -12.00 0.71
C GLU A 45 22.95 -11.86 1.85
N GLU A 46 23.41 -11.41 3.00
CA GLU A 46 22.51 -11.12 4.12
C GLU A 46 21.78 -9.81 3.85
N CYS A 47 20.46 -9.87 3.75
CA CYS A 47 19.60 -8.74 3.49
C CYS A 47 18.56 -8.60 4.59
N LEU A 48 18.18 -7.35 4.87
CA LEU A 48 17.03 -7.09 5.71
C LEU A 48 15.76 -7.37 4.91
N VAL A 49 14.90 -8.23 5.44
CA VAL A 49 13.65 -8.65 4.78
C VAL A 49 12.46 -8.33 5.67
N ALA A 50 11.52 -7.58 5.14
CA ALA A 50 10.24 -7.31 5.80
C ALA A 50 9.19 -8.28 5.27
N HIS A 51 8.65 -9.10 6.17
CA HIS A 51 7.51 -9.96 5.87
C HIS A 51 6.22 -9.13 5.96
N LEU A 52 5.40 -9.22 4.93
CA LEU A 52 4.19 -8.44 4.77
C LEU A 52 2.95 -9.32 4.86
N LYS A 53 1.89 -8.79 5.44
CA LYS A 53 0.61 -9.50 5.52
C LYS A 53 -0.01 -9.60 4.12
N ASP A 54 -0.39 -10.82 3.72
CA ASP A 54 -1.03 -11.12 2.44
C ASP A 54 -0.21 -10.73 1.19
N GLN A 55 1.08 -10.50 1.36
CA GLN A 55 2.02 -10.13 0.30
C GLN A 55 3.31 -10.92 0.41
N LYS A 56 4.07 -10.93 -0.68
CA LYS A 56 5.43 -11.49 -0.68
C LYS A 56 6.35 -10.63 0.19
N PRO A 57 7.39 -11.23 0.81
CA PRO A 57 8.37 -10.46 1.57
C PRO A 57 9.08 -9.42 0.69
N LEU A 58 9.37 -8.28 1.28
CA LEU A 58 10.10 -7.18 0.64
C LEU A 58 11.55 -7.16 1.12
N ILE A 59 12.50 -7.19 0.19
CA ILE A 59 13.91 -6.92 0.50
C ILE A 59 14.06 -5.42 0.76
N VAL A 60 14.50 -5.07 1.97
CA VAL A 60 14.61 -3.69 2.43
C VAL A 60 16.04 -3.20 2.23
N ASN A 61 16.24 -2.30 1.28
CA ASN A 61 17.52 -1.62 1.12
C ASN A 61 17.65 -0.44 2.11
N LYS A 62 18.84 0.15 2.18
CA LYS A 62 19.13 1.26 3.08
C LYS A 62 18.18 2.46 2.92
N THR A 63 17.81 2.81 1.69
CA THR A 63 16.88 3.90 1.39
C THR A 63 15.48 3.62 1.93
N ASN A 64 14.98 2.40 1.69
CA ASN A 64 13.67 1.99 2.19
C ASN A 64 13.66 1.81 3.71
N ALA A 65 14.75 1.31 4.30
CA ALA A 65 14.88 1.21 5.74
C ALA A 65 14.77 2.58 6.45
N LYS A 66 15.43 3.60 5.90
CA LYS A 66 15.30 4.97 6.40
C LYS A 66 13.88 5.51 6.31
N ALA A 67 13.19 5.22 5.21
CA ALA A 67 11.80 5.65 5.02
C ALA A 67 10.86 4.94 6.00
N ILE A 68 11.03 3.64 6.21
CA ILE A 68 10.23 2.86 7.18
C ILE A 68 10.47 3.37 8.61
N ALA A 69 11.73 3.60 8.99
CA ALA A 69 12.08 4.15 10.29
C ALA A 69 11.40 5.50 10.54
N LYS A 70 11.35 6.36 9.52
CA LYS A 70 10.66 7.65 9.60
C LYS A 70 9.15 7.51 9.77
N VAL A 71 8.52 6.61 9.02
CA VAL A 71 7.08 6.32 9.10
C VAL A 71 6.70 5.73 10.45
N CYS A 72 7.49 4.77 10.94
CA CYS A 72 7.24 4.09 12.20
C CYS A 72 7.67 4.89 13.44
N GLY A 73 8.47 5.93 13.26
CA GLY A 73 9.02 6.73 14.35
C GLY A 73 10.07 6.02 15.20
N SER A 74 10.67 4.95 14.68
CA SER A 74 11.71 4.17 15.36
C SER A 74 12.76 3.65 14.37
N ASN A 75 14.02 3.63 14.82
CA ASN A 75 15.13 3.05 14.08
C ASN A 75 15.32 1.54 14.34
N TYR A 76 14.48 0.95 15.17
CA TYR A 76 14.57 -0.46 15.54
C TYR A 76 13.55 -1.28 14.76
N ILE A 77 14.03 -2.37 14.15
CA ILE A 77 13.22 -3.23 13.29
C ILE A 77 12.09 -3.94 14.06
N GLU A 78 12.29 -4.20 15.33
CA GLU A 78 11.29 -4.80 16.22
C GLU A 78 10.05 -3.94 16.40
N ASP A 79 10.23 -2.62 16.36
CA ASP A 79 9.15 -1.65 16.49
C ASP A 79 8.33 -1.48 15.19
N TRP A 80 8.82 -2.01 14.08
CA TRP A 80 8.14 -1.92 12.79
C TRP A 80 7.02 -2.95 12.63
N LYS A 81 7.00 -3.97 13.46
CA LYS A 81 5.94 -4.99 13.44
C LYS A 81 4.57 -4.38 13.69
N GLY A 82 3.60 -4.75 12.88
CA GLY A 82 2.22 -4.26 12.96
C GLY A 82 2.01 -2.85 12.40
N LYS A 83 3.05 -2.23 11.84
CA LYS A 83 2.94 -0.93 11.21
C LYS A 83 2.56 -1.05 9.73
N GLN A 84 1.75 -0.10 9.27
CA GLN A 84 1.38 0.01 7.86
C GLN A 84 2.31 0.99 7.15
N ILE A 85 2.73 0.60 5.96
CA ILE A 85 3.53 1.43 5.07
C ILE A 85 2.90 1.46 3.68
N ALA A 86 3.14 2.54 2.94
CA ALA A 86 2.72 2.68 1.55
C ALA A 86 3.93 2.50 0.63
N LEU A 87 3.82 1.57 -0.30
CA LEU A 87 4.83 1.28 -1.31
C LEU A 87 4.43 1.92 -2.64
N TYR A 88 5.40 2.45 -3.37
CA TYR A 88 5.18 3.02 -4.70
C TYR A 88 6.34 2.70 -5.63
N ILE A 89 6.10 2.82 -6.94
CA ILE A 89 7.14 2.67 -7.95
C ILE A 89 7.84 4.02 -8.15
N SER A 90 9.17 3.98 -8.11
CA SER A 90 10.02 5.12 -8.44
C SER A 90 11.04 4.73 -9.49
N ASN A 91 11.28 5.62 -10.44
CA ASN A 91 12.36 5.44 -11.41
C ASN A 91 13.66 5.93 -10.80
N VAL A 92 14.62 5.02 -10.70
CA VAL A 92 15.94 5.31 -10.15
C VAL A 92 17.03 5.04 -11.21
N LYS A 93 18.10 5.82 -11.19
CA LYS A 93 19.28 5.56 -12.03
C LYS A 93 20.12 4.46 -11.40
N ALA A 94 20.27 3.36 -12.13
CA ALA A 94 21.17 2.28 -11.76
C ALA A 94 21.94 1.82 -13.00
N PHE A 95 23.25 1.71 -12.87
CA PHE A 95 24.14 1.28 -13.98
C PHE A 95 23.96 2.06 -15.29
N GLY A 96 23.69 3.36 -15.21
CA GLY A 96 23.47 4.23 -16.36
C GLY A 96 22.08 4.14 -17.00
N GLU A 97 21.19 3.33 -16.48
CA GLU A 97 19.81 3.14 -16.96
C GLU A 97 18.78 3.54 -15.91
N LEU A 98 17.59 3.97 -16.37
CA LEU A 98 16.45 4.18 -15.51
C LEU A 98 15.76 2.82 -15.25
N VAL A 99 15.69 2.42 -13.98
CA VAL A 99 15.02 1.20 -13.55
C VAL A 99 13.91 1.52 -12.56
N GLU A 100 12.85 0.75 -12.62
CA GLU A 100 11.78 0.83 -11.65
C GLU A 100 12.18 0.16 -10.34
N ALA A 101 12.00 0.86 -9.22
CA ALA A 101 12.29 0.35 -7.89
C ALA A 101 11.13 0.62 -6.95
N ILE A 102 10.92 -0.31 -6.00
CA ILE A 102 9.98 -0.10 -4.92
C ILE A 102 10.57 0.91 -3.94
N ARG A 103 9.77 1.90 -3.58
CA ARG A 103 10.09 2.90 -2.56
C ARG A 103 8.98 2.94 -1.50
N VAL A 104 9.33 3.36 -0.31
CA VAL A 104 8.41 3.53 0.81
C VAL A 104 8.10 5.02 0.98
N ARG A 105 6.81 5.37 1.09
CA ARG A 105 6.41 6.74 1.43
C ARG A 105 6.93 7.10 2.80
N THR A 106 7.41 8.31 2.96
CA THR A 106 7.96 8.83 4.24
C THR A 106 6.89 9.34 5.20
N VAL A 107 5.63 9.18 4.83
CA VAL A 107 4.46 9.50 5.67
C VAL A 107 3.63 8.25 5.87
N PRO A 108 2.99 8.08 7.05
CA PRO A 108 2.10 6.95 7.26
C PRO A 108 0.95 6.96 6.25
N PRO A 109 0.48 5.79 5.79
CA PRO A 109 -0.72 5.73 4.96
C PRO A 109 -1.86 6.36 5.74
N LYS A 110 -2.46 7.39 5.16
CA LYS A 110 -3.69 7.94 5.74
C LYS A 110 -4.77 6.89 5.54
N ALA A 111 -5.34 6.39 6.64
CA ALA A 111 -6.64 5.77 6.57
C ALA A 111 -7.54 6.74 5.78
N LYS A 112 -8.23 6.25 4.74
CA LYS A 112 -9.20 7.08 4.03
C LYS A 112 -10.14 7.66 5.08
N SER A 113 -9.90 8.90 5.48
CA SER A 113 -10.80 9.58 6.41
C SER A 113 -12.12 9.70 5.69
N LYS A 114 -13.15 9.09 6.25
CA LYS A 114 -14.50 9.23 5.75
C LYS A 114 -14.85 10.71 5.71
N ARG A 115 -15.36 11.17 4.58
CA ARG A 115 -15.72 12.55 4.36
C ARG A 115 -17.01 12.88 5.12
N LYS A 116 -17.01 13.96 5.89
CA LYS A 116 -18.26 14.50 6.46
C LYS A 116 -19.04 15.21 5.36
N LEU A 117 -20.33 14.94 5.30
CA LEU A 117 -21.23 15.58 4.35
C LEU A 117 -22.03 16.69 5.05
N ASN A 118 -22.20 17.82 4.34
CA ASN A 118 -23.22 18.79 4.72
C ASN A 118 -24.60 18.31 4.21
N ASP A 119 -25.67 18.99 4.60
CA ASP A 119 -27.04 18.59 4.22
C ASP A 119 -27.29 18.59 2.72
N ASP A 120 -26.70 19.54 1.98
CA ASP A 120 -26.87 19.64 0.52
C ASP A 120 -26.14 18.50 -0.20
N ASP A 121 -24.93 18.18 0.23
CA ASP A 121 -24.15 17.08 -0.34
C ASP A 121 -24.79 15.72 -0.01
N PHE A 122 -25.39 15.60 1.18
CA PHE A 122 -26.12 14.41 1.56
C PHE A 122 -27.36 14.18 0.69
N LYS A 123 -28.12 15.23 0.39
CA LYS A 123 -29.28 15.16 -0.53
C LYS A 123 -28.86 14.70 -1.94
N LYS A 124 -27.73 15.21 -2.44
CA LYS A 124 -27.15 14.77 -3.71
C LYS A 124 -26.75 13.31 -3.68
N LEU A 125 -26.15 12.84 -2.58
CA LEU A 125 -25.78 11.45 -2.39
C LEU A 125 -27.01 10.53 -2.38
N VAL A 126 -28.05 10.89 -1.63
CA VAL A 126 -29.31 10.12 -1.59
C VAL A 126 -29.91 9.99 -3.00
N LYS A 127 -29.95 11.09 -3.76
CA LYS A 127 -30.44 11.08 -5.14
C LYS A 127 -29.59 10.15 -6.02
N ALA A 128 -28.26 10.23 -5.93
CA ALA A 128 -27.36 9.41 -6.72
C ALA A 128 -27.50 7.92 -6.39
N VAL A 129 -27.69 7.55 -5.14
CA VAL A 129 -27.96 6.17 -4.72
C VAL A 129 -29.33 5.70 -5.23
N SER A 130 -30.35 6.54 -5.12
CA SER A 130 -31.72 6.25 -5.60
C SER A 130 -31.76 6.05 -7.12
N ASP A 131 -31.02 6.86 -7.88
CA ASP A 131 -30.94 6.78 -9.34
C ASP A 131 -30.02 5.63 -9.84
N GLY A 132 -29.33 4.94 -8.94
CA GLY A 132 -28.37 3.89 -9.28
C GLY A 132 -27.03 4.39 -9.83
N SER A 133 -26.78 5.72 -9.79
CA SER A 133 -25.53 6.34 -10.25
C SER A 133 -24.36 6.12 -9.27
N TYR A 134 -24.66 5.79 -8.04
CA TYR A 134 -23.69 5.56 -6.98
C TYR A 134 -24.10 4.37 -6.10
N SER A 135 -23.14 3.52 -5.76
CA SER A 135 -23.38 2.34 -4.94
C SER A 135 -23.67 2.71 -3.48
N LEU A 136 -24.67 2.08 -2.87
CA LEU A 136 -24.95 2.21 -1.44
C LEU A 136 -23.76 1.80 -0.58
N GLU A 137 -23.07 0.73 -0.98
CA GLU A 137 -21.90 0.21 -0.27
C GLU A 137 -20.75 1.21 -0.27
N ASP A 138 -20.49 1.84 -1.41
CA ASP A 138 -19.49 2.90 -1.55
C ASP A 138 -19.87 4.15 -0.73
N ALA A 139 -21.14 4.50 -0.70
CA ALA A 139 -21.65 5.61 0.12
C ALA A 139 -21.40 5.37 1.62
N LEU A 140 -21.68 4.17 2.10
CA LEU A 140 -21.45 3.81 3.50
C LEU A 140 -19.96 3.74 3.86
N SER A 141 -19.11 3.38 2.90
CA SER A 141 -17.67 3.23 3.10
C SER A 141 -16.91 4.57 3.04
N ASN A 142 -17.35 5.50 2.22
CA ASN A 142 -16.61 6.73 1.90
C ASN A 142 -17.03 7.94 2.73
N PHE A 143 -18.18 7.90 3.37
CA PHE A 143 -18.77 9.04 4.11
C PHE A 143 -19.08 8.70 5.57
N VAL A 144 -18.95 9.72 6.42
CA VAL A 144 -19.40 9.64 7.81
C VAL A 144 -20.91 9.95 7.83
N LEU A 145 -21.72 8.97 8.20
CA LEU A 145 -23.17 9.09 8.25
C LEU A 145 -23.66 8.83 9.68
N ASN A 146 -24.59 9.65 10.15
CA ASN A 146 -25.30 9.36 11.39
C ASN A 146 -26.39 8.29 11.15
N ASP A 147 -27.01 7.80 12.22
CA ASP A 147 -28.01 6.73 12.13
C ASP A 147 -29.23 7.14 11.29
N ALA A 148 -29.68 8.39 11.38
CA ALA A 148 -30.77 8.93 10.58
C ALA A 148 -30.40 8.98 9.08
N GLN A 149 -29.22 9.47 8.74
CA GLN A 149 -28.72 9.52 7.36
C GLN A 149 -28.56 8.12 6.77
N ARG A 150 -28.02 7.19 7.55
CA ARG A 150 -27.87 5.79 7.14
C ARG A 150 -29.21 5.13 6.85
N SER A 151 -30.23 5.38 7.70
CA SER A 151 -31.59 4.87 7.50
C SER A 151 -32.24 5.43 6.23
N ILE A 152 -32.05 6.70 5.92
CA ILE A 152 -32.56 7.33 4.71
C ILE A 152 -31.93 6.70 3.46
N LEU A 153 -30.62 6.47 3.46
CA LEU A 153 -29.92 5.81 2.34
C LEU A 153 -30.39 4.36 2.13
N LEU A 154 -30.65 3.62 3.19
CA LEU A 154 -31.10 2.23 3.09
C LEU A 154 -32.53 2.12 2.54
N GLN A 155 -33.33 3.18 2.63
CA GLN A 155 -34.69 3.25 2.09
C GLN A 155 -34.75 3.87 0.68
N ALA A 156 -33.68 4.38 0.19
CA ALA A 156 -33.60 5.02 -1.12
C ALA A 156 -33.65 4.02 -2.30
#